data_b3f62c258d5ea9bb7e67d3e53361f9c0
#
_entry.id   b3f62c258d5ea9bb7e67d3e53361f9c0
#
_cell.length_a   1.000
_cell.length_b   1.000
_cell.length_c   1.000
_cell.angle_alpha   90.00
_cell.angle_beta   90.00
_cell.angle_gamma   90.00
#
_symmetry.space_group_name_H-M   'P 1'
#
loop_
_entity.id
_entity.type
_entity.pdbx_description
1 polymer ?
#
loop_
_entity_poly.entity_id
_entity_poly.type
_entity_poly.pdbx_seq_one_letter_code
_entity_poly.pdbx_strand_id
1 'polypeptide(L)'
;MVKQKDYTIDSDLYSKIEIYLKNKDIKFIEKAYNFAREAHDGQLRLSGEDFFEHPKQTAIFLADLKLDSSTIAAALLHDVVEDCDCDSQDIERIFGLDVSRLVDGVTKLSRNDVIGDSEFSPTTNFYDEDIPEDIAQAETLRKMLMAMADDVRVVLIKLADRLHNMRTISFLPLNRRLAMSRETIEIYAPLAHRLGIWEIKWLLEDLSF
;
A
#
# COMPACT_ATOMS: atom_id res chain seq x y z
N MET A 1 19.26 -20.80 -13.95
CA MET A 1 18.53 -19.79 -14.72
C MET A 1 17.04 -20.07 -14.54
N VAL A 2 16.39 -19.37 -13.64
CA VAL A 2 14.94 -19.42 -13.48
C VAL A 2 14.37 -18.70 -14.71
N LYS A 3 13.49 -19.37 -15.47
CA LYS A 3 12.77 -18.71 -16.58
C LYS A 3 11.88 -17.64 -15.95
N GLN A 4 12.21 -16.37 -16.18
CA GLN A 4 11.35 -15.27 -15.85
C GLN A 4 10.00 -15.49 -16.56
N LYS A 5 8.93 -15.66 -15.79
CA LYS A 5 7.57 -15.73 -16.35
C LYS A 5 7.20 -14.30 -16.75
N ASP A 6 7.12 -14.02 -18.05
CA ASP A 6 6.58 -12.75 -18.52
C ASP A 6 5.05 -12.79 -18.34
N TYR A 7 4.57 -12.07 -17.33
CA TYR A 7 3.14 -11.84 -17.16
C TYR A 7 2.73 -10.59 -17.97
N THR A 8 1.62 -10.68 -18.65
CA THR A 8 1.01 -9.49 -19.27
C THR A 8 0.47 -8.60 -18.14
N ILE A 9 0.81 -7.32 -18.17
CA ILE A 9 0.25 -6.32 -17.23
C ILE A 9 -1.28 -6.36 -17.28
N ASP A 10 -1.92 -6.13 -16.16
CA ASP A 10 -3.37 -6.08 -16.05
C ASP A 10 -3.97 -5.02 -17.00
N SER A 11 -5.06 -5.39 -17.69
CA SER A 11 -5.68 -4.53 -18.73
C SER A 11 -6.25 -3.23 -18.16
N ASP A 12 -6.76 -3.24 -16.93
CA ASP A 12 -7.29 -2.04 -16.27
C ASP A 12 -6.15 -1.09 -15.90
N LEU A 13 -5.09 -1.60 -15.27
CA LEU A 13 -3.90 -0.78 -14.99
C LEU A 13 -3.30 -0.21 -16.28
N TYR A 14 -3.14 -1.03 -17.32
CA TYR A 14 -2.58 -0.59 -18.59
C TYR A 14 -3.40 0.54 -19.21
N SER A 15 -4.73 0.37 -19.31
CA SER A 15 -5.63 1.33 -19.92
C SER A 15 -5.61 2.71 -19.22
N LYS A 16 -5.34 2.73 -17.91
CA LYS A 16 -5.25 3.97 -17.13
C LYS A 16 -3.93 4.67 -17.35
N ILE A 17 -2.80 3.94 -17.32
CA ILE A 17 -1.47 4.53 -17.41
C ILE A 17 -1.10 4.97 -18.85
N GLU A 18 -1.59 4.26 -19.89
CA GLU A 18 -1.28 4.61 -21.29
C GLU A 18 -1.80 5.99 -21.71
N ILE A 19 -2.82 6.51 -21.01
CA ILE A 19 -3.43 7.82 -21.30
C ILE A 19 -2.45 8.98 -21.02
N TYR A 20 -1.55 8.82 -20.04
CA TYR A 20 -0.72 9.94 -19.57
C TYR A 20 0.77 9.61 -19.44
N LEU A 21 1.17 8.34 -19.46
CA LEU A 21 2.59 7.94 -19.37
C LEU A 21 3.18 7.62 -20.74
N LYS A 22 4.50 7.77 -20.85
CA LYS A 22 5.27 7.41 -22.03
C LYS A 22 5.60 5.91 -22.02
N ASN A 23 5.84 5.34 -23.19
CA ASN A 23 6.20 3.93 -23.35
C ASN A 23 7.34 3.46 -22.42
N LYS A 24 8.35 4.28 -22.17
CA LYS A 24 9.45 3.91 -21.26
C LYS A 24 8.99 3.74 -19.82
N ASP A 25 8.05 4.60 -19.38
CA ASP A 25 7.49 4.61 -18.04
C ASP A 25 6.52 3.43 -17.86
N ILE A 26 5.75 3.10 -18.89
CA ILE A 26 4.90 1.90 -18.94
C ILE A 26 5.74 0.63 -18.79
N LYS A 27 6.82 0.49 -19.57
CA LYS A 27 7.75 -0.65 -19.45
C LYS A 27 8.40 -0.75 -18.07
N PHE A 28 8.63 0.36 -17.43
CA PHE A 28 9.15 0.40 -16.06
C PHE A 28 8.12 -0.15 -15.06
N ILE A 29 6.85 0.25 -15.20
CA ILE A 29 5.74 -0.27 -14.38
C ILE A 29 5.51 -1.76 -14.68
N GLU A 30 5.56 -2.19 -15.96
CA GLU A 30 5.48 -3.62 -16.32
C GLU A 30 6.56 -4.46 -15.63
N LYS A 31 7.79 -3.93 -15.54
CA LYS A 31 8.89 -4.58 -14.81
C LYS A 31 8.57 -4.72 -13.32
N ALA A 32 8.02 -3.68 -12.68
CA ALA A 32 7.62 -3.71 -11.27
C ALA A 32 6.45 -4.67 -11.05
N TYR A 33 5.47 -4.68 -11.94
CA TYR A 33 4.33 -5.59 -11.94
C TYR A 33 4.76 -7.06 -11.96
N ASN A 34 5.64 -7.40 -12.92
CA ASN A 34 6.14 -8.78 -13.06
C ASN A 34 6.96 -9.20 -11.84
N PHE A 35 7.80 -8.32 -11.32
CA PHE A 35 8.62 -8.58 -10.14
C PHE A 35 7.76 -8.82 -8.90
N ALA A 36 6.79 -7.94 -8.61
CA ALA A 36 5.92 -8.08 -7.45
C ALA A 36 5.04 -9.34 -7.55
N ARG A 37 4.50 -9.64 -8.73
CA ARG A 37 3.70 -10.84 -8.96
C ARG A 37 4.51 -12.13 -8.77
N GLU A 38 5.77 -12.16 -9.23
CA GLU A 38 6.67 -13.31 -9.04
C GLU A 38 7.05 -13.45 -7.56
N ALA A 39 7.28 -12.33 -6.84
CA ALA A 39 7.62 -12.35 -5.44
C ALA A 39 6.49 -12.91 -4.56
N HIS A 40 5.24 -12.62 -4.89
CA HIS A 40 4.05 -13.10 -4.17
C HIS A 40 3.47 -14.41 -4.73
N ASP A 41 4.17 -15.12 -5.66
CA ASP A 41 3.63 -16.33 -6.31
C ASP A 41 3.26 -17.40 -5.26
N GLY A 42 2.00 -17.81 -5.24
CA GLY A 42 1.47 -18.82 -4.32
C GLY A 42 1.04 -18.30 -2.94
N GLN A 43 1.18 -17.02 -2.65
CA GLN A 43 0.66 -16.41 -1.43
C GLN A 43 -0.84 -16.08 -1.60
N LEU A 44 -1.63 -16.33 -0.56
CA LEU A 44 -3.07 -16.03 -0.54
C LEU A 44 -3.40 -15.12 0.64
N ARG A 45 -4.34 -14.20 0.43
CA ARG A 45 -4.95 -13.37 1.49
C ARG A 45 -5.93 -14.17 2.34
N LEU A 46 -6.36 -13.61 3.47
CA LEU A 46 -7.44 -14.20 4.29
C LEU A 46 -8.76 -14.35 3.52
N SER A 47 -8.98 -13.55 2.50
CA SER A 47 -10.11 -13.68 1.57
C SER A 47 -10.04 -14.92 0.68
N GLY A 48 -8.87 -15.56 0.56
CA GLY A 48 -8.57 -16.62 -0.39
C GLY A 48 -8.14 -16.15 -1.78
N GLU A 49 -8.07 -14.84 -2.00
CA GLU A 49 -7.56 -14.24 -3.23
C GLU A 49 -6.03 -14.29 -3.30
N ASP A 50 -5.48 -14.21 -4.53
CA ASP A 50 -4.05 -14.05 -4.77
C ASP A 50 -3.54 -12.78 -4.04
N PHE A 51 -2.45 -12.90 -3.28
CA PHE A 51 -1.90 -11.78 -2.51
C PHE A 51 -1.57 -10.59 -3.41
N PHE A 52 -1.07 -10.85 -4.61
CA PHE A 52 -0.72 -9.82 -5.59
C PHE A 52 -1.92 -8.95 -6.02
N GLU A 53 -3.15 -9.41 -5.82
CA GLU A 53 -4.34 -8.58 -6.11
C GLU A 53 -4.31 -7.25 -5.34
N HIS A 54 -3.83 -7.27 -4.09
CA HIS A 54 -3.75 -6.09 -3.25
C HIS A 54 -2.80 -4.99 -3.80
N PRO A 55 -1.51 -5.21 -4.02
CA PRO A 55 -0.63 -4.18 -4.56
C PRO A 55 -1.05 -3.75 -5.98
N LYS A 56 -1.65 -4.66 -6.78
CA LYS A 56 -2.20 -4.31 -8.08
C LYS A 56 -3.34 -3.30 -7.95
N GLN A 57 -4.31 -3.53 -7.06
CA GLN A 57 -5.44 -2.61 -6.85
C GLN A 57 -4.99 -1.27 -6.28
N THR A 58 -4.00 -1.27 -5.39
CA THR A 58 -3.35 -0.06 -4.89
C THR A 58 -2.73 0.76 -6.03
N ALA A 59 -2.02 0.11 -6.94
CA ALA A 59 -1.43 0.75 -8.11
C ALA A 59 -2.48 1.28 -9.11
N ILE A 60 -3.56 0.53 -9.36
CA ILE A 60 -4.69 0.95 -10.21
C ILE A 60 -5.32 2.23 -9.67
N PHE A 61 -5.53 2.30 -8.36
CA PHE A 61 -6.10 3.47 -7.73
C PHE A 61 -5.21 4.72 -7.87
N LEU A 62 -3.88 4.55 -7.70
CA LEU A 62 -2.94 5.66 -7.91
C LEU A 62 -2.80 6.06 -9.39
N ALA A 63 -3.03 5.14 -10.31
CA ALA A 63 -3.12 5.43 -11.75
C ALA A 63 -4.34 6.29 -12.09
N ASP A 64 -5.48 6.11 -11.41
CA ASP A 64 -6.66 6.99 -11.53
C ASP A 64 -6.32 8.43 -11.10
N LEU A 65 -5.50 8.60 -10.10
CA LEU A 65 -4.98 9.89 -9.67
C LEU A 65 -3.88 10.45 -10.58
N LYS A 66 -3.49 9.73 -11.65
CA LYS A 66 -2.46 10.10 -12.63
C LYS A 66 -1.09 10.39 -12.02
N LEU A 67 -0.69 9.57 -11.04
CA LEU A 67 0.62 9.71 -10.41
C LEU A 67 1.75 9.21 -11.32
N ASP A 68 2.97 9.59 -11.00
CA ASP A 68 4.17 9.25 -11.77
C ASP A 68 4.52 7.75 -11.71
N SER A 69 5.37 7.32 -12.63
CA SER A 69 5.74 5.89 -12.77
C SER A 69 6.48 5.32 -11.56
N SER A 70 7.26 6.14 -10.84
CA SER A 70 7.94 5.70 -9.61
C SER A 70 6.95 5.42 -8.50
N THR A 71 5.91 6.25 -8.35
CA THR A 71 4.86 6.07 -7.35
C THR A 71 4.03 4.82 -7.62
N ILE A 72 3.65 4.58 -8.89
CA ILE A 72 2.91 3.38 -9.27
C ILE A 72 3.76 2.11 -9.10
N ALA A 73 5.06 2.17 -9.48
CA ALA A 73 5.98 1.06 -9.26
C ALA A 73 6.17 0.78 -7.76
N ALA A 74 6.31 1.82 -6.93
CA ALA A 74 6.42 1.66 -5.49
C ALA A 74 5.14 1.06 -4.87
N ALA A 75 3.96 1.41 -5.38
CA ALA A 75 2.70 0.80 -4.95
C ALA A 75 2.61 -0.70 -5.29
N LEU A 76 3.15 -1.12 -6.44
CA LEU A 76 3.22 -2.54 -6.78
C LEU A 76 4.20 -3.32 -5.88
N LEU A 77 5.22 -2.64 -5.35
CA LEU A 77 6.35 -3.24 -4.63
C LEU A 77 6.27 -3.05 -3.11
N HIS A 78 5.27 -2.35 -2.58
CA HIS A 78 5.29 -1.89 -1.18
C HIS A 78 5.33 -3.03 -0.15
N ASP A 79 4.68 -4.16 -0.45
CA ASP A 79 4.65 -5.33 0.43
C ASP A 79 5.80 -6.32 0.18
N VAL A 80 6.55 -6.18 -0.93
CA VAL A 80 7.60 -7.14 -1.31
C VAL A 80 8.73 -7.20 -0.27
N VAL A 81 9.05 -6.07 0.36
CA VAL A 81 10.11 -5.98 1.40
C VAL A 81 9.62 -6.52 2.74
N GLU A 82 8.32 -6.49 3.00
CA GLU A 82 7.74 -6.96 4.27
C GLU A 82 7.38 -8.45 4.23
N ASP A 83 6.84 -8.92 3.11
CA ASP A 83 6.21 -10.23 2.99
C ASP A 83 6.97 -11.23 2.12
N CYS A 84 8.07 -10.79 1.45
CA CYS A 84 8.87 -11.63 0.59
C CYS A 84 10.35 -11.60 0.97
N ASP A 85 11.13 -12.54 0.44
CA ASP A 85 12.58 -12.62 0.66
C ASP A 85 13.34 -11.63 -0.25
N CYS A 86 13.09 -10.31 -0.02
CA CYS A 86 13.65 -9.21 -0.79
C CYS A 86 13.95 -8.03 0.16
N ASP A 87 15.11 -7.40 0.02
CA ASP A 87 15.47 -6.26 0.84
C ASP A 87 15.42 -4.93 0.05
N SER A 88 15.49 -3.81 0.79
CA SER A 88 15.47 -2.46 0.20
C SER A 88 16.64 -2.22 -0.76
N GLN A 89 17.79 -2.91 -0.60
CA GLN A 89 18.94 -2.79 -1.49
C GLN A 89 18.68 -3.48 -2.83
N ASP A 90 17.93 -4.58 -2.82
CA ASP A 90 17.50 -5.24 -4.05
C ASP A 90 16.54 -4.35 -4.84
N ILE A 91 15.60 -3.71 -4.16
CA ILE A 91 14.69 -2.74 -4.79
C ILE A 91 15.49 -1.56 -5.38
N GLU A 92 16.44 -1.00 -4.64
CA GLU A 92 17.27 0.10 -5.13
C GLU A 92 18.08 -0.29 -6.36
N ARG A 93 18.70 -1.48 -6.35
CA ARG A 93 19.50 -1.99 -7.46
C ARG A 93 18.68 -2.20 -8.74
N ILE A 94 17.41 -2.66 -8.60
CA ILE A 94 16.56 -3.05 -9.72
C ILE A 94 15.73 -1.90 -10.25
N PHE A 95 15.20 -1.05 -9.36
CA PHE A 95 14.21 -0.01 -9.65
C PHE A 95 14.71 1.41 -9.38
N GLY A 96 15.88 1.53 -8.74
CA GLY A 96 16.50 2.82 -8.45
C GLY A 96 16.09 3.40 -7.09
N LEU A 97 16.87 4.42 -6.69
CA LEU A 97 16.79 5.04 -5.37
C LEU A 97 15.42 5.68 -5.07
N ASP A 98 14.75 6.25 -6.09
CA ASP A 98 13.45 6.93 -5.91
C ASP A 98 12.38 5.92 -5.47
N VAL A 99 12.26 4.79 -6.16
CA VAL A 99 11.31 3.72 -5.79
C VAL A 99 11.67 3.09 -4.44
N SER A 100 12.95 2.81 -4.19
CA SER A 100 13.40 2.22 -2.92
C SER A 100 13.05 3.11 -1.73
N ARG A 101 13.23 4.45 -1.85
CA ARG A 101 12.85 5.39 -0.80
C ARG A 101 11.35 5.42 -0.54
N LEU A 102 10.53 5.35 -1.59
CA LEU A 102 9.08 5.31 -1.44
C LEU A 102 8.63 4.04 -0.74
N VAL A 103 9.12 2.87 -1.18
CA VAL A 103 8.82 1.57 -0.54
C VAL A 103 9.26 1.59 0.93
N ASP A 104 10.48 2.03 1.22
CA ASP A 104 11.03 2.15 2.58
C ASP A 104 10.18 3.08 3.47
N GLY A 105 9.69 4.18 2.89
CA GLY A 105 8.79 5.11 3.57
C GLY A 105 7.46 4.47 3.93
N VAL A 106 6.85 3.73 3.02
CA VAL A 106 5.59 3.00 3.25
C VAL A 106 5.79 1.92 4.31
N THR A 107 6.82 1.07 4.19
CA THR A 107 7.18 0.03 5.16
C THR A 107 7.37 0.60 6.57
N LYS A 108 8.06 1.74 6.70
CA LYS A 108 8.22 2.41 8.01
C LYS A 108 6.91 2.89 8.61
N LEU A 109 5.96 3.32 7.79
CA LEU A 109 4.62 3.67 8.26
C LEU A 109 3.87 2.41 8.70
N SER A 110 3.84 1.35 7.89
CA SER A 110 3.13 0.09 8.16
C SER A 110 3.58 -0.58 9.45
N ARG A 111 4.89 -0.69 9.69
CA ARG A 111 5.45 -1.32 10.92
C ARG A 111 5.06 -0.63 12.21
N ASN A 112 4.55 0.57 12.14
CA ASN A 112 4.20 1.39 13.27
C ASN A 112 2.71 1.64 13.40
N ASP A 113 1.90 1.13 12.47
CA ASP A 113 0.46 1.17 12.60
C ASP A 113 0.07 0.29 13.80
N VAL A 114 -0.77 0.81 14.68
CA VAL A 114 -1.23 0.13 15.91
C VAL A 114 -1.95 -1.17 15.58
N ILE A 115 -2.49 -1.23 14.37
CA ILE A 115 -3.14 -2.39 13.80
C ILE A 115 -2.32 -2.74 12.57
N GLY A 116 -1.41 -3.71 12.71
CA GLY A 116 -0.63 -4.16 11.55
C GLY A 116 -1.54 -4.52 10.39
N ASP A 117 -1.38 -3.82 9.28
CA ASP A 117 -2.10 -4.10 8.03
C ASP A 117 -1.67 -5.43 7.41
N SER A 118 -0.57 -6.05 7.91
CA SER A 118 -0.13 -7.35 7.42
C SER A 118 -1.09 -8.44 7.87
N GLU A 119 -1.87 -8.94 6.93
CA GLU A 119 -2.72 -10.12 7.11
C GLU A 119 -1.92 -11.35 7.54
N PHE A 120 -0.60 -11.34 7.33
CA PHE A 120 0.30 -12.48 7.51
C PHE A 120 0.95 -12.57 8.90
N SER A 121 0.77 -11.61 9.79
CA SER A 121 1.35 -11.68 11.14
C SER A 121 0.34 -12.21 12.15
N PRO A 122 0.23 -13.58 12.32
CA PRO A 122 -0.66 -14.16 13.32
C PRO A 122 -0.16 -13.98 14.75
N THR A 123 1.03 -13.43 14.96
CA THR A 123 1.76 -13.48 16.23
C THR A 123 2.06 -12.13 16.89
N THR A 124 1.72 -11.03 16.27
CA THR A 124 1.85 -9.74 16.95
C THR A 124 0.52 -9.34 17.59
N ASN A 125 0.26 -9.89 18.78
CA ASN A 125 -0.57 -9.25 19.79
C ASN A 125 0.15 -7.95 20.22
N PHE A 126 0.24 -6.96 19.33
CA PHE A 126 0.69 -5.60 19.66
C PHE A 126 -0.48 -4.71 20.08
N TYR A 127 -1.33 -5.25 20.93
CA TYR A 127 -1.79 -4.42 22.01
C TYR A 127 -0.70 -4.56 23.08
N ASP A 128 0.24 -3.67 23.09
CA ASP A 128 0.89 -3.31 24.35
C ASP A 128 -0.28 -2.76 25.18
N GLU A 129 -0.85 -3.59 26.06
CA GLU A 129 -2.03 -3.27 26.88
C GLU A 129 -1.81 -2.02 27.72
N ASP A 130 -0.59 -1.48 27.71
CA ASP A 130 -0.14 -0.34 28.50
C ASP A 130 -0.16 1.02 27.74
N ILE A 131 -0.38 1.06 26.39
CA ILE A 131 -0.42 2.34 25.65
C ILE A 131 -1.88 2.75 25.41
N PRO A 132 -2.33 3.88 25.97
CA PRO A 132 -3.66 4.42 25.67
C PRO A 132 -3.87 4.63 24.16
N GLU A 133 -5.06 4.30 23.66
CA GLU A 133 -5.41 4.33 22.22
C GLU A 133 -5.19 5.71 21.60
N ASP A 134 -5.49 6.78 22.34
CA ASP A 134 -5.30 8.18 21.94
C ASP A 134 -3.81 8.53 21.72
N ILE A 135 -2.91 7.97 22.53
CA ILE A 135 -1.45 8.15 22.35
C ILE A 135 -0.97 7.44 21.11
N ALA A 136 -1.44 6.21 20.86
CA ALA A 136 -1.08 5.43 19.68
C ALA A 136 -1.55 6.12 18.40
N GLN A 137 -2.78 6.64 18.37
CA GLN A 137 -3.31 7.39 17.22
C GLN A 137 -2.55 8.70 16.97
N ALA A 138 -2.20 9.43 18.03
CA ALA A 138 -1.40 10.66 17.91
C ALA A 138 -0.02 10.36 17.31
N GLU A 139 0.58 9.24 17.68
CA GLU A 139 1.87 8.81 17.14
C GLU A 139 1.77 8.42 15.65
N THR A 140 0.74 7.67 15.25
CA THR A 140 0.46 7.35 13.84
C THR A 140 0.28 8.62 13.00
N LEU A 141 -0.55 9.55 13.47
CA LEU A 141 -0.75 10.84 12.79
C LEU A 141 0.55 11.64 12.69
N ARG A 142 1.36 11.69 13.76
CA ARG A 142 2.65 12.37 13.78
C ARG A 142 3.59 11.79 12.70
N LYS A 143 3.69 10.47 12.61
CA LYS A 143 4.54 9.79 11.63
C LYS A 143 4.08 10.04 10.19
N MET A 144 2.77 10.01 9.94
CA MET A 144 2.22 10.35 8.64
C MET A 144 2.52 11.80 8.23
N LEU A 145 2.41 12.75 9.17
CA LEU A 145 2.76 14.14 8.90
C LEU A 145 4.25 14.33 8.63
N MET A 146 5.12 13.58 9.31
CA MET A 146 6.56 13.60 9.04
C MET A 146 6.88 12.99 7.67
N ALA A 147 6.30 11.83 7.34
CA ALA A 147 6.47 11.21 6.03
C ALA A 147 5.96 12.12 4.90
N MET A 148 4.84 12.82 5.12
CA MET A 148 4.32 13.80 4.16
C MET A 148 5.27 14.99 3.95
N ALA A 149 6.01 15.41 4.99
CA ALA A 149 7.01 16.47 4.87
C ALA A 149 8.25 16.02 4.09
N ASP A 150 8.59 14.74 4.17
CA ASP A 150 9.71 14.15 3.42
C ASP A 150 9.32 13.87 1.96
N ASP A 151 8.25 13.13 1.73
CA ASP A 151 7.69 12.85 0.40
C ASP A 151 6.19 12.50 0.50
N VAL A 152 5.34 13.37 0.00
CA VAL A 152 3.88 13.19 0.02
C VAL A 152 3.42 11.90 -0.67
N ARG A 153 4.19 11.39 -1.65
CA ARG A 153 3.86 10.17 -2.40
C ARG A 153 3.77 8.94 -1.48
N VAL A 154 4.57 8.88 -0.42
CA VAL A 154 4.52 7.83 0.60
C VAL A 154 3.13 7.77 1.24
N VAL A 155 2.58 8.92 1.61
CA VAL A 155 1.25 9.00 2.21
C VAL A 155 0.15 8.67 1.20
N LEU A 156 0.32 9.05 -0.07
CA LEU A 156 -0.62 8.70 -1.14
C LEU A 156 -0.69 7.18 -1.36
N ILE A 157 0.46 6.50 -1.37
CA ILE A 157 0.51 5.03 -1.45
C ILE A 157 -0.20 4.42 -0.23
N LYS A 158 0.10 4.91 0.98
CA LYS A 158 -0.52 4.39 2.21
C LYS A 158 -2.03 4.62 2.28
N LEU A 159 -2.54 5.74 1.73
CA LEU A 159 -3.98 5.99 1.60
C LEU A 159 -4.65 5.02 0.62
N ALA A 160 -4.00 4.72 -0.50
CA ALA A 160 -4.51 3.76 -1.49
C ALA A 160 -4.48 2.32 -0.94
N ASP A 161 -3.42 1.95 -0.22
CA ASP A 161 -3.30 0.70 0.53
C ASP A 161 -4.46 0.56 1.53
N ARG A 162 -4.65 1.55 2.42
CA ARG A 162 -5.76 1.57 3.39
C ARG A 162 -7.12 1.44 2.70
N LEU A 163 -7.33 2.10 1.57
CA LEU A 163 -8.58 1.99 0.82
C LEU A 163 -8.85 0.56 0.35
N HIS A 164 -7.84 -0.15 -0.16
CA HIS A 164 -8.02 -1.54 -0.55
C HIS A 164 -8.26 -2.44 0.67
N ASN A 165 -7.55 -2.24 1.77
CA ASN A 165 -7.75 -2.98 3.00
C ASN A 165 -9.18 -2.79 3.55
N MET A 166 -9.75 -1.59 3.47
CA MET A 166 -11.13 -1.32 3.84
C MET A 166 -12.14 -2.02 2.93
N ARG A 167 -11.86 -2.19 1.64
CA ARG A 167 -12.73 -2.97 0.72
C ARG A 167 -12.78 -4.45 1.07
N THR A 168 -11.74 -4.99 1.68
CA THR A 168 -11.62 -6.40 2.06
C THR A 168 -11.78 -6.64 3.56
N ILE A 169 -12.16 -5.62 4.33
CA ILE A 169 -12.24 -5.64 5.80
C ILE A 169 -13.18 -6.73 6.35
N SER A 170 -14.18 -7.13 5.56
CA SER A 170 -15.18 -8.15 5.96
C SER A 170 -14.58 -9.51 6.29
N PHE A 171 -13.39 -9.83 5.77
CA PHE A 171 -12.67 -11.08 6.03
C PHE A 171 -11.90 -11.06 7.36
N LEU A 172 -11.74 -9.90 8.00
CA LEU A 172 -11.07 -9.77 9.28
C LEU A 172 -11.99 -10.10 10.47
N PRO A 173 -11.43 -10.55 11.61
CA PRO A 173 -12.15 -10.67 12.86
C PRO A 173 -12.78 -9.34 13.30
N LEU A 174 -13.94 -9.40 13.97
CA LEU A 174 -14.73 -8.22 14.33
C LEU A 174 -13.92 -7.14 15.09
N ASN A 175 -13.10 -7.55 16.04
CA ASN A 175 -12.26 -6.62 16.81
C ASN A 175 -11.27 -5.86 15.92
N ARG A 176 -10.62 -6.54 14.96
CA ARG A 176 -9.73 -5.89 13.97
C ARG A 176 -10.51 -4.97 13.03
N ARG A 177 -11.69 -5.39 12.60
CA ARG A 177 -12.56 -4.53 11.75
C ARG A 177 -12.90 -3.23 12.44
N LEU A 178 -13.36 -3.28 13.69
CA LEU A 178 -13.73 -2.09 14.47
C LEU A 178 -12.53 -1.16 14.68
N ALA A 179 -11.39 -1.72 15.02
CA ALA A 179 -10.17 -0.94 15.24
C ALA A 179 -9.68 -0.28 13.94
N MET A 180 -9.65 -1.01 12.80
CA MET A 180 -9.27 -0.47 11.50
C MET A 180 -10.26 0.60 11.01
N SER A 181 -11.58 0.40 11.18
CA SER A 181 -12.59 1.39 10.82
C SER A 181 -12.43 2.67 11.62
N ARG A 182 -12.20 2.57 12.94
CA ARG A 182 -11.97 3.74 13.79
C ARG A 182 -10.73 4.52 13.37
N GLU A 183 -9.58 3.85 13.23
CA GLU A 183 -8.35 4.49 12.77
C GLU A 183 -8.52 5.15 11.41
N THR A 184 -9.27 4.51 10.51
CA THR A 184 -9.56 5.05 9.17
C THR A 184 -10.35 6.35 9.25
N ILE A 185 -11.38 6.44 10.09
CA ILE A 185 -12.18 7.67 10.27
C ILE A 185 -11.37 8.76 10.98
N GLU A 186 -10.57 8.40 11.98
CA GLU A 186 -9.90 9.37 12.85
C GLU A 186 -8.59 9.89 12.25
N ILE A 187 -7.91 9.13 11.41
CA ILE A 187 -6.60 9.50 10.85
C ILE A 187 -6.62 9.60 9.33
N TYR A 188 -6.99 8.52 8.62
CA TYR A 188 -6.81 8.43 7.17
C TYR A 188 -7.79 9.32 6.39
N ALA A 189 -9.06 9.33 6.74
CA ALA A 189 -10.05 10.18 6.06
C ALA A 189 -9.79 11.68 6.26
N PRO A 190 -9.47 12.18 7.47
CA PRO A 190 -9.03 13.57 7.68
C PRO A 190 -7.74 13.92 6.93
N LEU A 191 -6.81 12.97 6.80
CA LEU A 191 -5.56 13.19 6.06
C LEU A 191 -5.82 13.32 4.56
N ALA A 192 -6.64 12.43 3.99
CA ALA A 192 -7.09 12.52 2.61
C ALA A 192 -7.80 13.87 2.32
N HIS A 193 -8.63 14.33 3.26
CA HIS A 193 -9.25 15.64 3.18
C HIS A 193 -8.23 16.78 3.12
N ARG A 194 -7.22 16.78 3.99
CA ARG A 194 -6.16 17.80 4.03
C ARG A 194 -5.33 17.84 2.74
N LEU A 195 -5.13 16.67 2.11
CA LEU A 195 -4.46 16.55 0.81
C LEU A 195 -5.36 16.95 -0.36
N GLY A 196 -6.63 17.25 -0.13
CA GLY A 196 -7.59 17.63 -1.16
C GLY A 196 -8.10 16.46 -2.01
N ILE A 197 -7.88 15.21 -1.57
CA ILE A 197 -8.28 14.00 -2.30
C ILE A 197 -9.64 13.56 -1.78
N TRP A 198 -10.67 14.30 -2.21
CA TRP A 198 -12.05 14.10 -1.76
C TRP A 198 -12.61 12.72 -2.05
N GLU A 199 -12.22 12.12 -3.17
CA GLU A 199 -12.66 10.79 -3.57
C GLU A 199 -12.20 9.73 -2.56
N ILE A 200 -10.92 9.74 -2.18
CA ILE A 200 -10.41 8.83 -1.13
C ILE A 200 -11.14 9.05 0.19
N LYS A 201 -11.31 10.31 0.59
CA LYS A 201 -11.99 10.64 1.84
C LYS A 201 -13.37 10.00 1.91
N TRP A 202 -14.20 10.24 0.89
CA TRP A 202 -15.56 9.69 0.84
C TRP A 202 -15.58 8.17 0.86
N LEU A 203 -14.74 7.54 0.07
CA LEU A 203 -14.65 6.07 0.03
C LEU A 203 -14.20 5.48 1.37
N LEU A 204 -13.23 6.09 2.04
CA LEU A 204 -12.77 5.64 3.36
C LEU A 204 -13.86 5.79 4.42
N GLU A 205 -14.58 6.91 4.42
CA GLU A 205 -15.70 7.13 5.33
C GLU A 205 -16.82 6.10 5.10
N ASP A 206 -17.28 5.92 3.83
CA ASP A 206 -18.36 5.00 3.49
C ASP A 206 -18.03 3.54 3.85
N LEU A 207 -16.78 3.12 3.68
CA LEU A 207 -16.33 1.75 4.01
C LEU A 207 -16.13 1.52 5.50
N SER A 208 -16.07 2.58 6.31
CA SER A 208 -15.84 2.51 7.77
C SER A 208 -17.14 2.44 8.57
N PHE A 209 -18.29 2.72 7.96
CA PHE A 209 -19.64 2.62 8.56
C PHE A 209 -20.25 1.25 8.31
#